data_675ea09ffc8c570c0f44e35a1a0172bb
#
_entry.id   675ea09ffc8c570c0f44e35a1a0172bb
#
_cell.length_a   1.000
_cell.length_b   1.000
_cell.length_c   1.000
_cell.angle_alpha   90.00
_cell.angle_beta   90.00
_cell.angle_gamma   90.00
#
_symmetry.space_group_name_H-M   'P 1'
#
loop_
_entity.id
_entity.type
_entity.pdbx_description
1 polymer ?
#
loop_
_entity_poly.entity_id
_entity_poly.type
_entity_poly.pdbx_seq_one_letter_code
_entity_poly.pdbx_strand_id
1 'polypeptide(L)'
;MMEDVIRRYACASGRVQGVGFRMFVRQQAVMNDITGWVMNMSDGTVTMELQGAESAVETTFAAMREGNYFIHVEHLEIEEREPVDGERDFTIKY
;
A
#
# COMPACT_ATOMS: atom_id res chain seq x y z
N MET A 1 -1.01 -18.85 -16.67
CA MET A 1 -0.31 -19.17 -15.40
C MET A 1 -0.62 -18.12 -14.36
N MET A 2 -0.81 -18.55 -13.16
CA MET A 2 -1.03 -17.61 -12.05
C MET A 2 0.31 -17.06 -11.60
N GLU A 3 0.35 -15.76 -11.30
CA GLU A 3 1.52 -15.15 -10.71
C GLU A 3 1.68 -15.60 -9.27
N ASP A 4 2.92 -15.69 -8.82
CA ASP A 4 3.22 -15.96 -7.41
C ASP A 4 2.70 -14.81 -6.55
N VAL A 5 2.23 -15.16 -5.36
CA VAL A 5 1.86 -14.17 -4.35
C VAL A 5 3.14 -13.64 -3.73
N ILE A 6 3.25 -12.32 -3.70
CA ILE A 6 4.37 -11.63 -3.06
C ILE A 6 3.85 -10.69 -1.99
N ARG A 7 4.72 -10.32 -1.06
CA ARG A 7 4.40 -9.31 -0.04
C ARG A 7 5.49 -8.26 -0.01
N ARG A 8 5.07 -6.99 0.08
CA ARG A 8 6.00 -5.85 0.16
C ARG A 8 5.59 -4.95 1.32
N TYR A 9 6.56 -4.57 2.11
CA TYR A 9 6.42 -3.47 3.08
C TYR A 9 6.77 -2.18 2.35
N ALA A 10 6.08 -1.09 2.68
CA ALA A 10 6.42 0.22 2.13
C ALA A 10 6.21 1.32 3.17
N CYS A 11 7.06 2.34 3.08
CA CYS A 11 6.95 3.55 3.88
C CYS A 11 6.86 4.74 2.92
N ALA A 12 5.74 5.45 2.98
CA ALA A 12 5.48 6.62 2.15
C ALA A 12 5.68 7.89 2.95
N SER A 13 6.35 8.88 2.36
CA SER A 13 6.50 10.21 2.95
C SER A 13 6.09 11.28 1.94
N GLY A 14 5.85 12.49 2.43
CA GLY A 14 5.35 13.61 1.65
C GLY A 14 3.99 14.05 2.15
N ARG A 15 3.10 14.44 1.25
CA ARG A 15 1.74 14.83 1.61
C ARG A 15 0.86 13.57 1.62
N VAL A 16 0.94 12.83 2.73
CA VAL A 16 0.30 11.51 2.87
C VAL A 16 -0.58 11.38 4.10
N GLN A 17 -0.48 12.28 5.09
CA GLN A 17 -1.39 12.29 6.24
C GLN A 17 -2.34 13.48 6.16
N GLY A 18 -3.58 13.28 6.61
CA GLY A 18 -4.59 14.33 6.59
C GLY A 18 -5.17 14.63 5.21
N VAL A 19 -4.92 13.78 4.22
CA VAL A 19 -5.34 13.98 2.82
C VAL A 19 -6.11 12.79 2.25
N GLY A 20 -6.50 11.83 3.10
CA GLY A 20 -7.24 10.64 2.68
C GLY A 20 -6.38 9.56 2.06
N PHE A 21 -5.07 9.56 2.31
CA PHE A 21 -4.15 8.62 1.68
C PHE A 21 -4.43 7.17 2.09
N ARG A 22 -4.69 6.89 3.37
CA ARG A 22 -4.98 5.53 3.82
C ARG A 22 -6.21 4.96 3.11
N MET A 23 -7.25 5.76 2.96
CA MET A 23 -8.46 5.36 2.24
C MET A 23 -8.17 5.13 0.76
N PHE A 24 -7.36 6.00 0.15
CA PHE A 24 -6.94 5.86 -1.23
C PHE A 24 -6.18 4.54 -1.44
N VAL A 25 -5.23 4.23 -0.55
CA VAL A 25 -4.46 2.98 -0.61
C VAL A 25 -5.39 1.77 -0.50
N ARG A 26 -6.33 1.80 0.45
CA ARG A 26 -7.28 0.70 0.62
C ARG A 26 -8.15 0.51 -0.63
N GLN A 27 -8.65 1.59 -1.22
CA GLN A 27 -9.44 1.50 -2.44
C GLN A 27 -8.64 0.86 -3.58
N GLN A 28 -7.40 1.29 -3.77
CA GLN A 28 -6.54 0.72 -4.80
C GLN A 28 -6.24 -0.75 -4.51
N ALA A 29 -5.98 -1.10 -3.26
CA ALA A 29 -5.72 -2.48 -2.87
C ALA A 29 -6.92 -3.38 -3.15
N VAL A 30 -8.11 -2.96 -2.75
CA VAL A 30 -9.33 -3.73 -2.98
C VAL A 30 -9.58 -3.92 -4.48
N MET A 31 -9.39 -2.88 -5.28
CA MET A 31 -9.57 -2.95 -6.73
C MET A 31 -8.59 -3.94 -7.39
N ASN A 32 -7.42 -4.11 -6.81
CA ASN A 32 -6.35 -4.94 -7.38
C ASN A 32 -6.20 -6.28 -6.66
N ASP A 33 -7.18 -6.67 -5.84
CA ASP A 33 -7.15 -7.94 -5.08
C ASP A 33 -5.92 -8.05 -4.17
N ILE A 34 -5.55 -6.95 -3.54
CA ILE A 34 -4.42 -6.89 -2.61
C ILE A 34 -4.95 -7.03 -1.19
N THR A 35 -4.27 -7.83 -0.38
CA THR A 35 -4.50 -7.90 1.06
C THR A 35 -3.36 -7.23 1.80
N GLY A 36 -3.55 -6.93 3.09
CA GLY A 36 -2.53 -6.28 3.90
C GLY A 36 -3.11 -5.23 4.82
N TRP A 37 -2.32 -4.17 5.01
CA TRP A 37 -2.73 -3.09 5.93
C TRP A 37 -2.01 -1.79 5.58
N VAL A 38 -2.54 -0.69 6.10
CA VAL A 38 -1.95 0.66 5.99
C VAL A 38 -2.17 1.40 7.31
N MET A 39 -1.16 2.16 7.75
CA MET A 39 -1.18 2.81 9.06
C MET A 39 -0.39 4.13 9.03
N ASN A 40 -0.96 5.19 9.64
CA ASN A 40 -0.22 6.43 9.89
C ASN A 40 0.78 6.22 11.01
N MET A 41 1.97 6.79 10.85
CA MET A 41 3.01 6.79 11.87
C MET A 41 3.11 8.16 12.52
N SER A 42 3.66 8.19 13.74
CA SER A 42 3.78 9.45 14.51
C SER A 42 4.74 10.45 13.89
N ASP A 43 5.65 10.00 13.03
CA ASP A 43 6.62 10.85 12.35
C ASP A 43 6.08 11.50 11.06
N GLY A 44 4.80 11.29 10.75
CA GLY A 44 4.17 11.85 9.55
C GLY A 44 4.20 10.93 8.34
N THR A 45 4.89 9.80 8.41
CA THR A 45 4.91 8.82 7.33
C THR A 45 3.69 7.91 7.40
N VAL A 46 3.46 7.16 6.32
CA VAL A 46 2.43 6.12 6.27
C VAL A 46 3.13 4.82 5.89
N THR A 47 2.95 3.80 6.72
CA THR A 47 3.52 2.48 6.46
C THR A 47 2.42 1.53 6.02
N MET A 48 2.82 0.48 5.31
CA MET A 48 1.86 -0.48 4.76
C MET A 48 2.54 -1.80 4.44
N GLU A 49 1.75 -2.85 4.33
CA GLU A 49 2.18 -4.08 3.68
C GLU A 49 1.12 -4.47 2.66
N LEU A 50 1.57 -4.83 1.47
CA LEU A 50 0.73 -5.21 0.35
C LEU A 50 1.06 -6.62 -0.08
N GLN A 51 0.05 -7.46 -0.22
CA GLN A 51 0.20 -8.85 -0.63
C GLN A 51 -0.75 -9.20 -1.76
N GLY A 52 -0.22 -9.83 -2.79
CA GLY A 52 -1.01 -10.26 -3.93
C GLY A 52 -0.11 -10.64 -5.10
N ALA A 53 -0.69 -10.76 -6.28
CA ALA A 53 0.06 -10.98 -7.50
C ALA A 53 1.06 -9.83 -7.71
N GLU A 54 2.25 -10.13 -8.20
CA GLU A 54 3.31 -9.13 -8.36
C GLU A 54 2.84 -7.93 -9.19
N SER A 55 2.19 -8.18 -10.34
CA SER A 55 1.69 -7.09 -11.18
C SER A 55 0.66 -6.22 -10.47
N ALA A 56 -0.19 -6.83 -9.65
CA ALA A 56 -1.20 -6.10 -8.87
C ALA A 56 -0.55 -5.22 -7.81
N VAL A 57 0.46 -5.73 -7.13
CA VAL A 57 1.22 -4.96 -6.13
C VAL A 57 1.92 -3.77 -6.80
N GLU A 58 2.56 -3.99 -7.95
CA GLU A 58 3.23 -2.93 -8.69
C GLU A 58 2.25 -1.87 -9.20
N THR A 59 1.08 -2.29 -9.70
CA THR A 59 0.02 -1.38 -10.14
C THR A 59 -0.46 -0.51 -8.98
N THR A 60 -0.61 -1.10 -7.81
CA THR A 60 -1.04 -0.36 -6.61
C THR A 60 0.01 0.67 -6.20
N PHE A 61 1.29 0.32 -6.19
CA PHE A 61 2.34 1.28 -5.91
C PHE A 61 2.42 2.39 -6.96
N ALA A 62 2.22 2.06 -8.23
CA ALA A 62 2.21 3.06 -9.30
C ALA A 62 1.09 4.08 -9.09
N ALA A 63 -0.09 3.63 -8.67
CA ALA A 63 -1.21 4.51 -8.36
C ALA A 63 -0.87 5.45 -7.20
N MET A 64 -0.15 4.97 -6.18
CA MET A 64 0.31 5.81 -5.07
C MET A 64 1.29 6.88 -5.55
N ARG A 65 2.25 6.51 -6.39
CA ARG A 65 3.23 7.47 -6.93
C ARG A 65 2.60 8.54 -7.80
N GLU A 66 1.56 8.17 -8.54
CA GLU A 66 0.80 9.12 -9.34
C GLU A 66 0.03 10.08 -8.43
N GLY A 67 -0.58 9.55 -7.35
CA GLY A 67 -1.30 10.34 -6.38
C GLY A 67 -2.55 11.00 -6.98
N ASN A 68 -2.93 12.13 -6.37
CA ASN A 68 -4.02 12.96 -6.87
C ASN A 68 -3.76 14.41 -6.44
N TYR A 69 -4.77 15.28 -6.58
CA TYR A 69 -4.63 16.69 -6.24
C TYR A 69 -4.19 16.91 -4.78
N PHE A 70 -4.66 16.05 -3.86
CA PHE A 70 -4.39 16.21 -2.42
C PHE A 70 -3.19 15.38 -1.96
N ILE A 71 -2.93 14.26 -2.62
CA ILE A 71 -1.92 13.28 -2.21
C ILE A 71 -0.67 13.47 -3.05
N HIS A 72 0.47 13.63 -2.37
CA HIS A 72 1.76 13.72 -3.05
C HIS A 72 2.79 12.89 -2.31
N VAL A 73 3.18 11.75 -2.90
CA VAL A 73 4.21 10.87 -2.35
C VAL A 73 5.57 11.35 -2.85
N GLU A 74 6.39 11.86 -1.94
CA GLU A 74 7.74 12.31 -2.27
C GLU A 74 8.72 11.15 -2.30
N HIS A 75 8.60 10.24 -1.33
CA HIS A 75 9.45 9.05 -1.23
C HIS A 75 8.58 7.84 -0.91
N LEU A 76 8.92 6.73 -1.54
CA LEU A 76 8.26 5.45 -1.30
C LEU A 76 9.36 4.39 -1.20
N GLU A 77 9.69 4.00 0.02
CA GLU A 77 10.68 2.96 0.29
C GLU A 77 9.98 1.63 0.37
N ILE A 78 10.47 0.64 -0.37
CA ILE A 78 9.83 -0.67 -0.49
C ILE A 78 10.82 -1.75 -0.10
N GLU A 79 10.36 -2.71 0.70
CA GLU A 79 11.16 -3.86 1.13
C GLU A 79 10.36 -5.14 0.92
N GLU A 80 11.05 -6.22 0.60
CA GLU A 80 10.44 -7.53 0.48
C GLU A 80 10.06 -8.07 1.87
N ARG A 81 8.94 -8.80 1.92
CA ARG A 81 8.47 -9.50 3.13
C ARG A 81 8.00 -10.88 2.73
N GLU A 82 7.98 -11.78 3.69
CA GLU A 82 7.38 -13.10 3.50
C GLU A 82 5.87 -12.99 3.43
N PRO A 83 5.21 -13.69 2.49
CA PRO A 83 3.75 -13.73 2.46
C PRO A 83 3.16 -14.27 3.76
N VAL A 84 1.98 -13.77 4.11
CA VAL A 84 1.22 -14.20 5.28
C VAL A 84 0.10 -15.10 4.81
N ASP A 85 0.07 -16.32 5.33
CA ASP A 85 -0.98 -17.28 4.97
C ASP A 85 -2.32 -16.88 5.55
N GLY A 86 -3.38 -17.04 4.76
CA GLY A 86 -4.75 -16.86 5.23
C GLY A 86 -5.21 -15.42 5.37
N GLU A 87 -4.39 -14.44 4.99
CA GLU A 87 -4.83 -13.04 4.99
C GLU A 87 -5.84 -12.83 3.88
N ARG A 88 -7.00 -12.22 4.22
CA ARG A 88 -8.11 -12.07 3.28
C ARG A 88 -8.54 -10.64 3.01
N ASP A 89 -8.13 -9.70 3.86
CA ASP A 89 -8.64 -8.33 3.81
C ASP A 89 -7.50 -7.33 3.71
N PHE A 90 -7.86 -6.12 3.29
CA PHE A 90 -6.97 -4.97 3.41
C PHE A 90 -7.54 -4.05 4.50
N THR A 91 -6.75 -3.81 5.54
CA THR A 91 -7.20 -3.15 6.76
C THR A 91 -6.51 -1.79 6.93
N ILE A 92 -7.29 -0.78 7.32
CA ILE A 92 -6.73 0.48 7.81
C ILE A 92 -6.50 0.34 9.30
N LYS A 93 -5.25 0.50 9.72
CA LYS A 93 -4.87 0.48 11.14
C LYS A 93 -4.79 1.89 11.70
N TYR A 94 -5.10 2.01 12.97
CA TYR A 94 -5.09 3.28 13.69
C TYR A 94 -4.09 3.31 14.82
#